data_a03af02d92903cfc2f826aced6f1fc0f
#
_entry.id   a03af02d92903cfc2f826aced6f1fc0f
#
_cell.length_a   1.000
_cell.length_b   1.000
_cell.length_c   1.000
_cell.angle_alpha   90.00
_cell.angle_beta   90.00
_cell.angle_gamma   90.00
#
_symmetry.space_group_name_H-M   'P 1'
#
loop_
_entity.id
_entity.type
_entity.pdbx_description
1 polymer ?
#
loop_
_entity_poly.entity_id
_entity_poly.type
_entity_poly.pdbx_seq_one_letter_code
_entity_poly.pdbx_strand_id
1 'polypeptide(L)'
;MAGGRQAGQVDLQPMNLAGYHALIARQRGKVVVVDVWATYCPPCMRDFHHLVELHHQYDPQKVACISLSLDNEGLAPLDQVVPRVLRFLNQQRATIDNVIMLEDSDRVLRALQLASIPTVLVYGKQGQLLETVTPHHGESPYVRVDQIVAAQLAGAR
;
A
#
# COMPACT_ATOMS: atom_id res chain seq x y z
N MET A 1 22.54 3.65 5.75
CA MET A 1 21.94 4.72 6.56
C MET A 1 20.49 4.89 6.12
N ALA A 2 19.56 4.63 6.98
CA ALA A 2 18.18 4.96 6.72
C ALA A 2 18.06 6.49 6.77
N GLY A 3 17.97 7.13 5.62
CA GLY A 3 17.67 8.55 5.54
C GLY A 3 16.34 8.80 6.22
N GLY A 4 16.35 9.49 7.35
CA GLY A 4 15.12 9.84 8.05
C GLY A 4 14.22 10.65 7.13
N ARG A 5 12.99 10.12 6.91
CA ARG A 5 11.98 10.86 6.16
C ARG A 5 11.70 12.17 6.88
N GLN A 6 11.83 13.29 6.18
CA GLN A 6 11.35 14.55 6.71
C GLN A 6 9.82 14.55 6.73
N ALA A 7 9.24 14.99 7.85
CA ALA A 7 7.78 15.08 7.98
C ALA A 7 7.18 15.90 6.81
N GLY A 8 6.17 15.35 6.15
CA GLY A 8 5.48 16.01 5.04
C GLY A 8 6.11 15.78 3.66
N GLN A 9 7.18 15.01 3.55
CA GLN A 9 7.80 14.70 2.27
C GLN A 9 7.23 13.40 1.68
N VAL A 10 6.92 13.42 0.37
CA VAL A 10 6.57 12.23 -0.40
C VAL A 10 7.87 11.56 -0.87
N ASP A 11 8.04 10.29 -0.55
CA ASP A 11 9.15 9.50 -1.07
C ASP A 11 8.67 8.17 -1.62
N LEU A 12 9.55 7.44 -2.29
CA LEU A 12 9.28 6.13 -2.87
C LEU A 12 10.51 5.25 -2.65
N GLN A 13 10.34 4.13 -1.94
CA GLN A 13 11.44 3.24 -1.60
C GLN A 13 11.36 1.95 -2.42
N PRO A 14 12.40 1.62 -3.21
CA PRO A 14 12.50 0.31 -3.82
C PRO A 14 12.71 -0.77 -2.76
N MET A 15 11.94 -1.85 -2.84
CA MET A 15 12.07 -3.00 -1.95
C MET A 15 11.84 -4.29 -2.71
N ASN A 16 12.54 -5.34 -2.31
CA ASN A 16 12.21 -6.71 -2.72
C ASN A 16 11.14 -7.28 -1.77
N LEU A 17 10.64 -8.48 -2.08
CA LEU A 17 9.63 -9.16 -1.27
C LEU A 17 10.06 -9.34 0.19
N ALA A 18 11.34 -9.69 0.43
CA ALA A 18 11.86 -9.82 1.80
C ALA A 18 11.79 -8.49 2.55
N GLY A 19 12.14 -7.39 1.87
CA GLY A 19 12.04 -6.03 2.43
C GLY A 19 10.61 -5.63 2.75
N TYR A 20 9.67 -5.98 1.87
CA TYR A 20 8.25 -5.76 2.11
C TYR A 20 7.75 -6.52 3.35
N HIS A 21 8.07 -7.80 3.45
CA HIS A 21 7.68 -8.59 4.63
C HIS A 21 8.29 -8.06 5.93
N ALA A 22 9.54 -7.59 5.88
CA ALA A 22 10.18 -6.95 7.03
C ALA A 22 9.48 -5.64 7.41
N LEU A 23 9.03 -4.86 6.42
CA LEU A 23 8.27 -3.63 6.66
C LEU A 23 6.96 -3.94 7.39
N ILE A 24 6.21 -4.95 6.94
CA ILE A 24 4.97 -5.40 7.62
C ILE A 24 5.27 -5.83 9.06
N ALA A 25 6.34 -6.61 9.27
CA ALA A 25 6.71 -7.09 10.61
C ALA A 25 7.03 -5.95 11.57
N ARG A 26 7.61 -4.85 11.08
CA ARG A 26 7.91 -3.66 11.89
C ARG A 26 6.66 -2.89 12.31
N GLN A 27 5.52 -3.14 11.68
CA GLN A 27 4.26 -2.44 11.98
C GLN A 27 3.44 -3.15 13.07
N ARG A 28 3.97 -4.17 13.72
CA ARG A 28 3.25 -4.87 14.81
C ARG A 28 2.74 -3.89 15.86
N GLY A 29 1.53 -4.12 16.33
CA GLY A 29 0.81 -3.21 17.22
C GLY A 29 -0.13 -2.26 16.49
N LYS A 30 -0.05 -2.20 15.15
CA LYS A 30 -0.92 -1.37 14.32
C LYS A 30 -1.75 -2.23 13.38
N VAL A 31 -2.92 -1.74 13.02
CA VAL A 31 -3.64 -2.22 11.84
C VAL A 31 -2.91 -1.68 10.62
N VAL A 32 -2.61 -2.53 9.65
CA VAL A 32 -1.85 -2.13 8.45
C VAL A 32 -2.70 -2.28 7.21
N VAL A 33 -2.79 -1.22 6.43
CA VAL A 33 -3.52 -1.20 5.16
C VAL A 33 -2.51 -1.03 4.03
N VAL A 34 -2.45 -2.00 3.12
CA VAL A 34 -1.53 -2.00 1.98
C VAL A 34 -2.35 -1.94 0.69
N ASP A 35 -2.23 -0.85 -0.05
CA ASP A 35 -2.83 -0.71 -1.38
C ASP A 35 -1.83 -1.21 -2.43
N VAL A 36 -2.19 -2.30 -3.12
CA VAL A 36 -1.39 -2.86 -4.21
C VAL A 36 -1.92 -2.27 -5.51
N TRP A 37 -1.10 -1.47 -6.19
CA TRP A 37 -1.53 -0.60 -7.28
C TRP A 37 -0.44 -0.41 -8.34
N ALA A 38 -0.80 0.25 -9.43
CA ALA A 38 0.16 0.68 -10.46
C ALA A 38 -0.40 1.88 -11.22
N THR A 39 0.49 2.68 -11.83
CA THR A 39 0.08 3.84 -12.64
C THR A 39 -0.60 3.44 -13.96
N TYR A 40 -0.42 2.19 -14.42
CA TYR A 40 -1.12 1.66 -15.61
C TYR A 40 -2.49 1.05 -15.27
N CYS A 41 -2.95 1.21 -14.05
CA CYS A 41 -4.21 0.66 -13.55
C CYS A 41 -5.18 1.82 -13.23
N PRO A 42 -6.07 2.20 -14.16
CA PRO A 42 -6.99 3.33 -13.92
C PRO A 42 -7.85 3.22 -12.67
N PRO A 43 -8.45 2.05 -12.35
CA PRO A 43 -9.21 1.92 -11.09
C PRO A 43 -8.34 2.10 -9.85
N CYS A 44 -7.06 1.68 -9.89
CA CYS A 44 -6.13 1.89 -8.79
C CYS A 44 -5.91 3.37 -8.53
N MET A 45 -5.67 4.15 -9.59
CA MET A 45 -5.42 5.59 -9.48
C MET A 45 -6.67 6.34 -9.03
N ARG A 46 -7.84 5.93 -9.50
CA ARG A 46 -9.11 6.56 -9.11
C ARG A 46 -9.37 6.45 -7.61
N ASP A 47 -9.05 5.30 -7.00
CA ASP A 47 -9.39 5.00 -5.61
C ASP A 47 -8.23 5.27 -4.62
N PHE A 48 -7.03 5.60 -5.12
CA PHE A 48 -5.83 5.77 -4.29
C PHE A 48 -6.01 6.81 -3.18
N HIS A 49 -6.76 7.88 -3.43
CA HIS A 49 -7.00 8.95 -2.45
C HIS A 49 -7.61 8.44 -1.14
N HIS A 50 -8.33 7.33 -1.17
CA HIS A 50 -8.89 6.73 0.05
C HIS A 50 -7.80 6.27 1.03
N LEU A 51 -6.66 5.79 0.52
CA LEU A 51 -5.53 5.42 1.37
C LEU A 51 -4.96 6.64 2.10
N VAL A 52 -4.83 7.76 1.39
CA VAL A 52 -4.35 9.02 1.97
C VAL A 52 -5.36 9.55 3.01
N GLU A 53 -6.66 9.45 2.73
CA GLU A 53 -7.71 9.81 3.68
C GLU A 53 -7.65 8.98 4.95
N LEU A 54 -7.46 7.66 4.84
CA LEU A 54 -7.28 6.78 6.00
C LEU A 54 -6.09 7.21 6.87
N HIS A 55 -4.98 7.56 6.22
CA HIS A 55 -3.78 8.03 6.92
C HIS A 55 -4.07 9.30 7.73
N HIS A 56 -4.90 10.21 7.22
CA HIS A 56 -5.27 11.43 7.93
C HIS A 56 -6.38 11.22 8.96
N GLN A 57 -7.22 10.22 8.76
CA GLN A 57 -8.37 9.94 9.63
C GLN A 57 -7.95 9.31 10.97
N TYR A 58 -6.93 8.46 10.96
CA TYR A 58 -6.52 7.68 12.12
C TYR A 58 -5.13 8.09 12.61
N ASP A 59 -4.90 7.87 13.90
CA ASP A 59 -3.58 8.03 14.52
C ASP A 59 -2.56 7.11 13.83
N PRO A 60 -1.43 7.66 13.33
CA PRO A 60 -0.37 6.84 12.71
C PRO A 60 0.23 5.78 13.62
N GLN A 61 0.05 5.89 14.93
CA GLN A 61 0.46 4.86 15.89
C GLN A 61 -0.53 3.70 15.96
N LYS A 62 -1.74 3.87 15.42
CA LYS A 62 -2.79 2.85 15.42
C LYS A 62 -3.02 2.23 14.07
N VAL A 63 -2.89 3.01 13.00
CA VAL A 63 -3.10 2.56 11.62
C VAL A 63 -1.90 2.99 10.77
N ALA A 64 -1.25 2.02 10.12
CA ALA A 64 -0.20 2.26 9.15
C ALA A 64 -0.76 2.08 7.75
N CYS A 65 -0.53 3.05 6.87
CA CYS A 65 -0.92 3.00 5.47
C CYS A 65 0.33 2.88 4.59
N ILE A 66 0.31 1.91 3.69
CA ILE A 66 1.43 1.59 2.79
C ILE A 66 0.89 1.49 1.38
N SER A 67 1.55 2.14 0.42
CA SER A 67 1.29 1.93 -0.99
C SER A 67 2.36 1.01 -1.58
N LEU A 68 1.95 -0.01 -2.31
CA LEU A 68 2.82 -1.02 -2.91
C LEU A 68 2.66 -0.96 -4.42
N SER A 69 3.56 -0.25 -5.10
CA SER A 69 3.52 -0.10 -6.56
C SER A 69 4.08 -1.33 -7.26
N LEU A 70 3.32 -1.83 -8.24
CA LEU A 70 3.73 -2.90 -9.15
C LEU A 70 4.15 -2.34 -10.52
N ASP A 71 4.60 -1.08 -10.57
CA ASP A 71 4.99 -0.43 -11.83
C ASP A 71 6.24 -1.03 -12.47
N ASN A 72 7.02 -1.83 -11.74
CA ASN A 72 8.13 -2.57 -12.34
C ASN A 72 7.58 -3.81 -13.05
N GLU A 73 7.38 -3.70 -14.36
CA GLU A 73 6.91 -4.81 -15.19
C GLU A 73 8.07 -5.60 -15.85
N GLY A 74 9.32 -5.23 -15.55
CA GLY A 74 10.50 -5.82 -16.18
C GLY A 74 10.73 -5.36 -17.63
N LEU A 75 9.99 -4.35 -18.10
CA LEU A 75 10.04 -3.86 -19.48
C LEU A 75 10.95 -2.65 -19.66
N ALA A 76 11.22 -1.92 -18.57
CA ALA A 76 12.06 -0.73 -18.58
C ALA A 76 12.90 -0.67 -17.30
N PRO A 77 14.07 -0.01 -17.32
CA PRO A 77 14.85 0.22 -16.10
C PRO A 77 14.04 0.97 -15.03
N LEU A 78 14.30 0.65 -13.78
CA LEU A 78 13.57 1.21 -12.64
C LEU A 78 13.67 2.74 -12.58
N ASP A 79 14.82 3.31 -12.93
CA ASP A 79 15.05 4.76 -12.97
C ASP A 79 14.19 5.49 -14.00
N GLN A 80 13.66 4.79 -15.00
CA GLN A 80 12.69 5.34 -15.96
C GLN A 80 11.25 5.23 -15.46
N VAL A 81 10.97 4.31 -14.55
CA VAL A 81 9.64 4.06 -14.00
C VAL A 81 9.36 4.95 -12.79
N VAL A 82 10.31 5.11 -11.91
CA VAL A 82 10.20 5.86 -10.65
C VAL A 82 9.66 7.28 -10.83
N PRO A 83 10.11 8.10 -11.80
CA PRO A 83 9.59 9.47 -11.96
C PRO A 83 8.08 9.52 -12.20
N ARG A 84 7.53 8.56 -12.96
CA ARG A 84 6.09 8.46 -13.22
C ARG A 84 5.30 8.17 -11.93
N VAL A 85 5.79 7.22 -11.15
CA VAL A 85 5.17 6.83 -9.88
C VAL A 85 5.22 7.99 -8.88
N LEU A 86 6.38 8.64 -8.73
CA LEU A 86 6.55 9.79 -7.85
C LEU A 86 5.65 10.96 -8.23
N ARG A 87 5.48 11.22 -9.52
CA ARG A 87 4.59 12.29 -10.00
C ARG A 87 3.16 12.07 -9.50
N PHE A 88 2.65 10.86 -9.62
CA PHE A 88 1.32 10.50 -9.12
C PHE A 88 1.23 10.63 -7.59
N LEU A 89 2.20 10.09 -6.87
CA LEU A 89 2.23 10.16 -5.40
C LEU A 89 2.28 11.60 -4.88
N ASN A 90 3.03 12.47 -5.57
CA ASN A 90 3.07 13.90 -5.24
C ASN A 90 1.72 14.59 -5.50
N GLN A 91 1.05 14.25 -6.61
CA GLN A 91 -0.30 14.75 -6.88
C GLN A 91 -1.30 14.35 -5.80
N GLN A 92 -1.15 13.16 -5.25
CA GLN A 92 -1.99 12.64 -4.17
C GLN A 92 -1.56 13.13 -2.78
N ARG A 93 -0.43 13.82 -2.67
CA ARG A 93 0.18 14.21 -1.38
C ARG A 93 0.33 13.00 -0.45
N ALA A 94 0.81 11.91 -1.01
CA ALA A 94 0.91 10.62 -0.32
C ALA A 94 2.14 10.58 0.58
N THR A 95 2.04 11.18 1.76
CA THR A 95 3.11 11.23 2.79
C THR A 95 3.16 9.97 3.65
N ILE A 96 2.71 8.88 3.11
CA ILE A 96 2.68 7.53 3.70
C ILE A 96 3.95 6.76 3.30
N ASP A 97 4.04 5.51 3.72
CA ASP A 97 5.10 4.60 3.25
C ASP A 97 4.77 4.14 1.83
N ASN A 98 5.49 4.68 0.85
CA ASN A 98 5.34 4.31 -0.55
C ASN A 98 6.49 3.40 -0.96
N VAL A 99 6.15 2.22 -1.46
CA VAL A 99 7.10 1.18 -1.88
C VAL A 99 6.89 0.88 -3.36
N ILE A 100 7.99 0.74 -4.11
CA ILE A 100 7.97 0.15 -5.44
C ILE A 100 8.70 -1.19 -5.39
N MET A 101 8.05 -2.24 -5.89
CA MET A 101 8.62 -3.58 -5.86
C MET A 101 9.74 -3.72 -6.89
N LEU A 102 10.85 -4.35 -6.46
CA LEU A 102 11.99 -4.65 -7.32
C LEU A 102 11.72 -5.86 -8.21
N GLU A 103 10.95 -6.82 -7.74
CA GLU A 103 10.49 -7.95 -8.55
C GLU A 103 9.41 -7.47 -9.54
N ASP A 104 9.33 -8.12 -10.70
CA ASP A 104 8.30 -7.82 -11.67
C ASP A 104 6.90 -8.08 -11.11
N SER A 105 5.91 -7.42 -11.69
CA SER A 105 4.53 -7.44 -11.21
C SER A 105 3.94 -8.85 -11.14
N ASP A 106 4.20 -9.69 -12.12
CA ASP A 106 3.67 -11.05 -12.14
C ASP A 106 4.23 -11.90 -11.00
N ARG A 107 5.51 -11.74 -10.72
CA ARG A 107 6.16 -12.45 -9.62
C ARG A 107 5.60 -12.00 -8.26
N VAL A 108 5.38 -10.71 -8.07
CA VAL A 108 4.78 -10.18 -6.84
C VAL A 108 3.35 -10.68 -6.65
N LEU A 109 2.53 -10.64 -7.70
CA LEU A 109 1.17 -11.14 -7.64
C LEU A 109 1.14 -12.62 -7.24
N ARG A 110 1.99 -13.45 -7.84
CA ARG A 110 2.09 -14.86 -7.46
C ARG A 110 2.55 -15.07 -6.03
N ALA A 111 3.59 -14.33 -5.61
CA ALA A 111 4.17 -14.48 -4.27
C ALA A 111 3.18 -14.07 -3.18
N LEU A 112 2.38 -13.03 -3.40
CA LEU A 112 1.36 -12.54 -2.47
C LEU A 112 0.00 -13.23 -2.67
N GLN A 113 -0.11 -14.15 -3.63
CA GLN A 113 -1.35 -14.88 -3.95
C GLN A 113 -2.50 -13.95 -4.34
N LEU A 114 -2.18 -12.94 -5.17
CA LEU A 114 -3.15 -11.97 -5.68
C LEU A 114 -3.50 -12.27 -7.12
N ALA A 115 -4.78 -12.18 -7.46
CA ALA A 115 -5.27 -12.42 -8.82
C ALA A 115 -5.09 -11.19 -9.73
N SER A 116 -5.22 -9.98 -9.16
CA SER A 116 -5.24 -8.75 -9.93
C SER A 116 -5.04 -7.53 -9.02
N ILE A 117 -4.92 -6.35 -9.64
CA ILE A 117 -4.96 -5.06 -8.97
C ILE A 117 -6.19 -4.26 -9.49
N PRO A 118 -6.77 -3.34 -8.74
CA PRO A 118 -6.41 -3.00 -7.36
C PRO A 118 -6.75 -4.11 -6.37
N THR A 119 -5.91 -4.28 -5.38
CA THR A 119 -6.17 -5.14 -4.21
C THR A 119 -5.66 -4.42 -2.98
N VAL A 120 -6.43 -4.45 -1.90
CA VAL A 120 -6.01 -3.88 -0.62
C VAL A 120 -5.85 -5.01 0.38
N LEU A 121 -4.68 -5.10 0.99
CA LEU A 121 -4.37 -6.08 2.03
C LEU A 121 -4.55 -5.41 3.39
N VAL A 122 -5.28 -6.04 4.31
CA VAL A 122 -5.44 -5.52 5.66
C VAL A 122 -4.84 -6.52 6.64
N TYR A 123 -3.86 -6.06 7.41
CA TYR A 123 -3.18 -6.85 8.45
C TYR A 123 -3.63 -6.40 9.83
N GLY A 124 -3.76 -7.35 10.73
CA GLY A 124 -4.06 -7.09 12.14
C GLY A 124 -2.83 -6.67 12.94
N LYS A 125 -3.05 -6.33 14.20
CA LYS A 125 -2.03 -5.82 15.12
C LYS A 125 -0.90 -6.83 15.41
N GLN A 126 -1.14 -8.12 15.18
CA GLN A 126 -0.13 -9.17 15.35
C GLN A 126 0.60 -9.52 14.05
N GLY A 127 0.37 -8.76 12.98
CA GLY A 127 1.00 -8.99 11.68
C GLY A 127 0.32 -10.05 10.83
N GLN A 128 -0.83 -10.58 11.25
CA GLN A 128 -1.59 -11.57 10.49
C GLN A 128 -2.40 -10.90 9.38
N LEU A 129 -2.44 -11.50 8.20
CA LEU A 129 -3.31 -11.04 7.12
C LEU A 129 -4.77 -11.35 7.48
N LEU A 130 -5.57 -10.31 7.66
CA LEU A 130 -7.00 -10.45 8.00
C LEU A 130 -7.86 -10.67 6.77
N GLU A 131 -7.63 -9.85 5.74
CA GLU A 131 -8.44 -9.92 4.52
C GLU A 131 -7.67 -9.38 3.33
N THR A 132 -7.91 -9.97 2.17
CA THR A 132 -7.49 -9.50 0.84
C THR A 132 -8.73 -8.94 0.17
N VAL A 133 -8.79 -7.61 0.00
CA VAL A 133 -10.00 -6.92 -0.46
C VAL A 133 -9.84 -6.50 -1.91
N THR A 134 -10.77 -6.95 -2.76
CA THR A 134 -10.82 -6.57 -4.18
C THR A 134 -12.11 -5.80 -4.47
N PRO A 135 -12.18 -5.04 -5.58
CA PRO A 135 -13.42 -4.39 -5.99
C PRO A 135 -14.54 -5.41 -6.18
N HIS A 136 -15.74 -5.06 -5.77
CA HIS A 136 -16.91 -5.92 -5.89
C HIS A 136 -18.07 -5.15 -6.52
N HIS A 137 -18.60 -5.66 -7.63
CA HIS A 137 -19.72 -5.04 -8.37
C HIS A 137 -19.52 -3.54 -8.67
N GLY A 138 -18.30 -3.14 -9.06
CA GLY A 138 -17.97 -1.75 -9.35
C GLY A 138 -17.75 -0.87 -8.11
N GLU A 139 -17.91 -1.42 -6.93
CA GLU A 139 -17.66 -0.71 -5.67
C GLU A 139 -16.18 -0.72 -5.34
N SER A 140 -15.68 0.40 -4.81
CA SER A 140 -14.30 0.51 -4.35
C SER A 140 -14.01 -0.48 -3.22
N PRO A 141 -12.82 -1.11 -3.19
CA PRO A 141 -12.44 -1.98 -2.08
C PRO A 141 -12.41 -1.23 -0.73
N TYR A 142 -12.30 0.07 -0.75
CA TYR A 142 -12.22 0.88 0.48
C TYR A 142 -13.51 0.90 1.31
N VAL A 143 -14.65 0.62 0.71
CA VAL A 143 -15.90 0.42 1.49
C VAL A 143 -15.70 -0.70 2.51
N ARG A 144 -15.16 -1.83 2.08
CA ARG A 144 -14.88 -2.96 2.96
C ARG A 144 -13.68 -2.69 3.89
N VAL A 145 -12.62 -2.07 3.38
CA VAL A 145 -11.44 -1.72 4.18
C VAL A 145 -11.82 -0.85 5.37
N ASP A 146 -12.63 0.18 5.16
CA ASP A 146 -13.10 1.07 6.24
C ASP A 146 -13.81 0.30 7.34
N GLN A 147 -14.65 -0.67 6.97
CA GLN A 147 -15.36 -1.53 7.92
C GLN A 147 -14.37 -2.38 8.76
N ILE A 148 -13.38 -2.98 8.11
CA ILE A 148 -12.38 -3.82 8.79
C ILE A 148 -11.55 -2.98 9.77
N VAL A 149 -11.05 -1.83 9.32
CA VAL A 149 -10.23 -0.95 10.16
C VAL A 149 -11.01 -0.48 11.37
N ALA A 150 -12.25 0.00 11.17
CA ALA A 150 -13.11 0.44 12.26
C ALA A 150 -13.38 -0.68 13.27
N ALA A 151 -13.66 -1.89 12.79
CA ALA A 151 -13.91 -3.06 13.64
C ALA A 151 -12.67 -3.45 14.46
N GLN A 152 -11.49 -3.43 13.84
CA GLN A 152 -10.23 -3.76 14.52
C GLN A 152 -9.88 -2.75 15.61
N LEU A 153 -10.17 -1.47 15.41
CA LEU A 153 -9.90 -0.44 16.40
C LEU A 153 -10.94 -0.44 17.53
N ALA A 154 -12.20 -0.76 17.24
CA ALA A 154 -13.25 -0.88 18.23
C ALA A 154 -13.08 -2.14 19.09
N GLY A 155 -12.59 -3.23 18.52
CA GLY A 155 -12.34 -4.51 19.20
C GLY A 155 -11.02 -4.57 19.94
N ALA A 156 -10.35 -3.45 20.18
CA ALA A 156 -9.07 -3.38 20.87
C ALA A 156 -9.22 -3.72 22.36
N ARG A 157 -9.27 -5.00 22.67
CA ARG A 157 -9.09 -5.54 24.01
C ARG A 157 -7.77 -6.29 24.09
#